data_c64f2c94008c8b609adbf8ec0d24fa86
#
_entry.id   c64f2c94008c8b609adbf8ec0d24fa86
#
_cell.length_a   1.000
_cell.length_b   1.000
_cell.length_c   1.000
_cell.angle_alpha   90.00
_cell.angle_beta   90.00
_cell.angle_gamma   90.00
#
_symmetry.space_group_name_H-M   'P 1'
#
loop_
_entity.id
_entity.type
_entity.pdbx_description
1 polymer ?
#
loop_
_entity_poly.entity_id
_entity_poly.type
_entity_poly.pdbx_seq_one_letter_code
_entity_poly.pdbx_strand_id
1 'polypeptide(L)'
;MPKLVDTTIRLLAQEPLAGRLPTAEILRVAEILDRAGFACLEISGGGVFDATVRRRVETPWERIRAIRDRVSTPLGIALRGRFLVGSQPVSGDIVSRFVSCAAENGIEVFRLHDPLNDVSNLREAGAAITNAGGAFHAGLVYSPGRTGETDTLVEQARKLPELGATRVIVNDPTGALLPHRAQELVARIKEASGLPVGFYVQGSAGTGLAAALAAVEAGSDLVATTVYPLALTLHRVSGESLAESLQGLGHASGVDTNRLWEACDVIDEHIGDEPVSPVAPRIAVRAAEYDLPSGLVAALDVHLRAHAAADRLEDVLDEVGKVRAEAGWPPLAAPIGQILASQALLHVLEARRYGTVIDEFRALVQGAYGQTPEPIDPTIERAVSLLAPRAVVDDEPPTAEDVREQAEGLAASEEELVLIAMFGTDAEELLRAVRARHSRETALIAEDADAERAERIRELVKIVQESGVGEIEIEDEGMRVSVRRADEPSSPGAVTTVSSAESGTATAVEIVSTGPADGVARVESPMVGVFYRSPSPGAPAFVDVGDAIVPGQTLCLLEAMKLFNELKAEVAGTVRQIHVENAQPVEFGQLLFEIEPVLAPPPV
;
A
#
# COMPACT_ATOMS: atom_id res chain seq x y z
N MET A 1 -3.15 8.93 32.97
CA MET A 1 -2.08 7.97 32.68
C MET A 1 -1.96 7.86 31.16
N PRO A 2 -0.78 8.09 30.59
CA PRO A 2 -0.59 7.95 29.16
C PRO A 2 -0.76 6.49 28.75
N LYS A 3 -1.49 6.24 27.68
CA LYS A 3 -1.67 4.91 27.09
C LYS A 3 -0.83 4.76 25.85
N LEU A 4 -0.49 3.52 25.49
CA LEU A 4 0.28 3.22 24.29
C LEU A 4 -0.61 2.57 23.23
N VAL A 5 -0.32 2.87 21.98
CA VAL A 5 -0.85 2.19 20.78
C VAL A 5 0.29 1.39 20.17
N ASP A 6 0.05 0.14 19.86
CA ASP A 6 1.01 -0.66 19.10
C ASP A 6 0.80 -0.51 17.60
N THR A 7 1.89 -0.40 16.85
CA THR A 7 1.90 -0.35 15.39
C THR A 7 2.70 -1.47 14.75
N THR A 8 3.17 -2.43 15.53
CA THR A 8 4.05 -3.54 15.11
C THR A 8 3.44 -4.35 13.98
N ILE A 9 2.19 -4.80 14.16
CA ILE A 9 1.50 -5.65 13.18
C ILE A 9 1.37 -4.93 11.84
N ARG A 10 1.00 -3.65 11.86
CA ARG A 10 0.93 -2.82 10.66
C ARG A 10 2.28 -2.70 9.97
N LEU A 11 3.35 -2.51 10.71
CA LEU A 11 4.71 -2.37 10.17
C LEU A 11 5.24 -3.67 9.58
N LEU A 12 4.95 -4.83 10.21
CA LEU A 12 5.31 -6.15 9.68
C LEU A 12 4.58 -6.49 8.38
N ALA A 13 3.38 -5.93 8.18
CA ALA A 13 2.53 -6.22 7.04
C ALA A 13 2.68 -5.24 5.85
N GLN A 14 3.58 -4.25 5.94
CA GLN A 14 3.87 -3.29 4.87
C GLN A 14 5.33 -3.38 4.41
N GLU A 15 5.63 -2.90 3.21
CA GLU A 15 7.02 -2.86 2.73
C GLU A 15 7.90 -1.95 3.62
N PRO A 16 9.16 -2.36 3.89
CA PRO A 16 9.91 -3.45 3.26
C PRO A 16 9.76 -4.82 3.98
N LEU A 17 8.93 -4.91 5.02
CA LEU A 17 8.80 -6.12 5.85
C LEU A 17 7.74 -7.10 5.36
N ALA A 18 6.81 -6.63 4.53
CA ALA A 18 5.72 -7.46 4.02
C ALA A 18 6.22 -8.79 3.45
N GLY A 19 5.63 -9.89 3.94
CA GLY A 19 5.97 -11.27 3.53
C GLY A 19 7.27 -11.82 4.12
N ARG A 20 7.96 -11.10 4.99
CA ARG A 20 9.11 -11.62 5.75
C ARG A 20 8.65 -12.55 6.87
N LEU A 21 7.57 -12.20 7.56
CA LEU A 21 6.90 -13.09 8.49
C LEU A 21 5.72 -13.78 7.79
N PRO A 22 5.55 -15.11 7.98
CA PRO A 22 4.32 -15.81 7.60
C PRO A 22 3.11 -15.24 8.35
N THR A 23 1.93 -15.30 7.75
CA THR A 23 0.69 -14.82 8.39
C THR A 23 0.45 -15.48 9.75
N ALA A 24 0.76 -16.77 9.90
CA ALA A 24 0.64 -17.48 11.17
C ALA A 24 1.46 -16.82 12.30
N GLU A 25 2.68 -16.38 12.02
CA GLU A 25 3.54 -15.72 13.01
C GLU A 25 3.09 -14.29 13.29
N ILE A 26 2.57 -13.58 12.29
CA ILE A 26 1.92 -12.26 12.52
C ILE A 26 0.73 -12.42 13.48
N LEU A 27 -0.06 -13.48 13.34
CA LEU A 27 -1.18 -13.77 14.24
C LEU A 27 -0.70 -14.12 15.65
N ARG A 28 0.41 -14.88 15.77
CA ARG A 28 1.03 -15.18 17.06
C ARG A 28 1.54 -13.91 17.76
N VAL A 29 2.19 -13.01 17.03
CA VAL A 29 2.60 -11.70 17.55
C VAL A 29 1.37 -10.90 18.02
N ALA A 30 0.27 -10.92 17.24
CA ALA A 30 -0.97 -10.25 17.64
C ALA A 30 -1.54 -10.77 18.97
N GLU A 31 -1.56 -12.09 19.18
CA GLU A 31 -2.01 -12.72 20.43
C GLU A 31 -1.12 -12.37 21.64
N ILE A 32 0.18 -12.20 21.44
CA ILE A 32 1.11 -11.76 22.48
C ILE A 32 0.84 -10.30 22.84
N LEU A 33 0.72 -9.43 21.83
CA LEU A 33 0.48 -7.99 22.02
C LEU A 33 -0.92 -7.69 22.59
N ASP A 34 -1.92 -8.53 22.31
CA ASP A 34 -3.26 -8.44 22.93
C ASP A 34 -3.21 -8.46 24.46
N ARG A 35 -2.26 -9.24 25.02
CA ARG A 35 -2.06 -9.40 26.47
C ARG A 35 -1.11 -8.37 27.06
N ALA A 36 -0.52 -7.50 26.24
CA ALA A 36 0.45 -6.51 26.72
C ALA A 36 -0.19 -5.27 27.35
N GLY A 37 -1.49 -5.02 27.14
CA GLY A 37 -2.22 -3.90 27.77
C GLY A 37 -2.20 -2.61 26.95
N PHE A 38 -2.05 -2.70 25.65
CA PHE A 38 -2.19 -1.56 24.73
C PHE A 38 -3.63 -1.02 24.69
N ALA A 39 -3.79 0.26 24.43
CA ALA A 39 -5.10 0.87 24.21
C ALA A 39 -5.72 0.50 22.86
N CYS A 40 -4.88 0.19 21.88
CA CYS A 40 -5.27 -0.17 20.53
C CYS A 40 -4.09 -0.86 19.84
N LEU A 41 -4.39 -1.84 18.99
CA LEU A 41 -3.45 -2.42 18.03
C LEU A 41 -3.76 -1.82 16.64
N GLU A 42 -2.92 -0.91 16.15
CA GLU A 42 -3.06 -0.38 14.79
C GLU A 42 -2.49 -1.39 13.79
N ILE A 43 -3.35 -2.20 13.19
CA ILE A 43 -2.97 -3.37 12.41
C ILE A 43 -2.92 -3.13 10.90
N SER A 44 -3.54 -2.06 10.40
CA SER A 44 -3.73 -1.86 8.97
C SER A 44 -3.60 -0.39 8.56
N GLY A 45 -3.54 -0.16 7.27
CA GLY A 45 -3.45 1.15 6.63
C GLY A 45 -3.01 1.04 5.17
N GLY A 46 -2.81 2.17 4.49
CA GLY A 46 -2.52 2.19 3.07
C GLY A 46 -1.36 1.28 2.62
N GLY A 47 -0.25 1.26 3.37
CA GLY A 47 0.89 0.41 3.04
C GLY A 47 0.61 -1.09 3.19
N VAL A 48 -0.29 -1.49 4.12
CA VAL A 48 -0.70 -2.89 4.30
C VAL A 48 -1.60 -3.33 3.16
N PHE A 49 -2.60 -2.51 2.81
CA PHE A 49 -3.49 -2.80 1.67
C PHE A 49 -2.71 -2.95 0.38
N ASP A 50 -1.85 -1.98 0.08
CA ASP A 50 -1.00 -2.00 -1.10
C ASP A 50 -0.10 -3.25 -1.17
N ALA A 51 0.62 -3.57 -0.09
CA ALA A 51 1.48 -4.75 -0.05
C ALA A 51 0.67 -6.06 -0.20
N THR A 52 -0.51 -6.14 0.41
CA THR A 52 -1.35 -7.33 0.33
C THR A 52 -1.94 -7.52 -1.07
N VAL A 53 -2.42 -6.42 -1.69
CA VAL A 53 -2.94 -6.45 -3.07
C VAL A 53 -1.85 -6.87 -4.06
N ARG A 54 -0.66 -6.29 -3.98
CA ARG A 54 0.46 -6.64 -4.88
C ARG A 54 0.97 -8.07 -4.70
N ARG A 55 0.94 -8.62 -3.49
CA ARG A 55 1.41 -9.99 -3.21
C ARG A 55 0.42 -11.07 -3.59
N ARG A 56 -0.87 -10.75 -3.72
CA ARG A 56 -1.94 -11.64 -4.21
C ARG A 56 -2.08 -12.96 -3.42
N VAL A 57 -1.71 -12.96 -2.13
CA VAL A 57 -1.77 -14.14 -1.27
C VAL A 57 -3.12 -14.25 -0.58
N GLU A 58 -3.60 -13.15 -0.01
CA GLU A 58 -4.86 -13.04 0.73
C GLU A 58 -5.44 -11.63 0.53
N THR A 59 -6.72 -11.43 0.81
CA THR A 59 -7.28 -10.09 0.82
C THR A 59 -6.92 -9.37 2.12
N PRO A 60 -6.82 -8.01 2.13
CA PRO A 60 -6.64 -7.26 3.37
C PRO A 60 -7.74 -7.54 4.41
N TRP A 61 -8.94 -7.82 3.95
CA TRP A 61 -10.09 -8.12 4.80
C TRP A 61 -9.97 -9.47 5.49
N GLU A 62 -9.51 -10.52 4.78
CA GLU A 62 -9.21 -11.83 5.37
C GLU A 62 -8.20 -11.71 6.52
N ARG A 63 -7.15 -10.92 6.33
CA ARG A 63 -6.15 -10.68 7.38
C ARG A 63 -6.73 -9.95 8.59
N ILE A 64 -7.52 -8.90 8.38
CA ILE A 64 -8.17 -8.16 9.48
C ILE A 64 -9.05 -9.11 10.29
N ARG A 65 -9.90 -9.92 9.64
CA ARG A 65 -10.74 -10.92 10.31
C ARG A 65 -9.91 -11.95 11.10
N ALA A 66 -8.86 -12.49 10.48
CA ALA A 66 -8.01 -13.47 11.14
C ALA A 66 -7.34 -12.93 12.42
N ILE A 67 -6.98 -11.64 12.45
CA ILE A 67 -6.48 -10.97 13.65
C ILE A 67 -7.62 -10.77 14.64
N ARG A 68 -8.78 -10.25 14.20
CA ARG A 68 -9.95 -9.98 15.05
C ARG A 68 -10.42 -11.21 15.79
N ASP A 69 -10.41 -12.36 15.14
CA ASP A 69 -10.84 -13.64 15.76
C ASP A 69 -9.94 -14.11 16.93
N ARG A 70 -8.76 -13.49 17.09
CA ARG A 70 -7.73 -13.92 18.07
C ARG A 70 -7.44 -12.90 19.15
N VAL A 71 -7.85 -11.64 18.97
CA VAL A 71 -7.52 -10.55 19.88
C VAL A 71 -8.78 -9.87 20.43
N SER A 72 -8.67 -9.32 21.62
CA SER A 72 -9.74 -8.58 22.30
C SER A 72 -9.45 -7.08 22.38
N THR A 73 -8.20 -6.68 22.26
CA THR A 73 -7.78 -5.27 22.21
C THR A 73 -8.38 -4.58 20.99
N PRO A 74 -8.90 -3.35 21.12
CA PRO A 74 -9.45 -2.60 19.99
C PRO A 74 -8.49 -2.53 18.80
N LEU A 75 -8.99 -2.82 17.59
CA LEU A 75 -8.21 -2.78 16.37
C LEU A 75 -8.28 -1.41 15.70
N GLY A 76 -7.13 -0.94 15.20
CA GLY A 76 -7.00 0.34 14.53
C GLY A 76 -6.55 0.26 13.08
N ILE A 77 -7.02 1.24 12.29
CA ILE A 77 -6.58 1.46 10.91
C ILE A 77 -6.13 2.90 10.69
N ALA A 78 -5.08 3.08 9.87
CA ALA A 78 -4.58 4.39 9.49
C ALA A 78 -5.04 4.78 8.08
N LEU A 79 -5.80 5.87 7.94
CA LEU A 79 -6.42 6.34 6.71
C LEU A 79 -5.95 7.76 6.33
N ARG A 80 -6.11 8.11 5.06
CA ARG A 80 -5.70 9.40 4.47
C ARG A 80 -6.89 10.10 3.82
N GLY A 81 -7.62 10.91 4.57
CA GLY A 81 -8.71 11.73 4.05
C GLY A 81 -9.60 10.98 3.04
N ARG A 82 -9.85 11.61 1.89
CA ARG A 82 -10.58 11.03 0.76
C ARG A 82 -9.82 9.95 -0.02
N PHE A 83 -8.53 9.76 0.29
CA PHE A 83 -7.69 8.71 -0.31
C PHE A 83 -7.82 7.37 0.39
N LEU A 84 -8.33 7.37 1.63
CA LEU A 84 -8.42 6.18 2.48
C LEU A 84 -7.09 5.41 2.54
N VAL A 85 -7.00 4.27 1.90
CA VAL A 85 -5.80 3.44 1.80
C VAL A 85 -5.10 3.55 0.42
N GLY A 86 -5.75 4.17 -0.58
CA GLY A 86 -5.24 4.33 -1.94
C GLY A 86 -4.34 5.55 -2.14
N SER A 87 -3.98 5.84 -3.39
CA SER A 87 -3.18 6.99 -3.83
C SER A 87 -3.98 8.07 -4.55
N GLN A 88 -5.21 7.76 -4.96
CA GLN A 88 -6.15 8.66 -5.62
C GLN A 88 -7.34 8.97 -4.70
N PRO A 89 -7.95 10.16 -4.80
CA PRO A 89 -9.21 10.45 -4.11
C PRO A 89 -10.33 9.55 -4.64
N VAL A 90 -11.22 9.12 -3.77
CA VAL A 90 -12.41 8.34 -4.14
C VAL A 90 -13.68 9.11 -3.82
N SER A 91 -14.81 8.69 -4.42
CA SER A 91 -16.13 9.29 -4.19
C SER A 91 -16.63 9.04 -2.75
N GLY A 92 -17.54 9.90 -2.28
CA GLY A 92 -18.05 9.83 -0.90
C GLY A 92 -18.80 8.54 -0.59
N ASP A 93 -19.45 7.92 -1.58
CA ASP A 93 -20.11 6.62 -1.42
C ASP A 93 -19.09 5.48 -1.25
N ILE A 94 -17.96 5.50 -1.97
CA ILE A 94 -16.85 4.56 -1.76
C ILE A 94 -16.22 4.77 -0.37
N VAL A 95 -16.05 6.04 0.07
CA VAL A 95 -15.58 6.33 1.44
C VAL A 95 -16.48 5.68 2.49
N SER A 96 -17.80 5.86 2.35
CA SER A 96 -18.77 5.31 3.30
C SER A 96 -18.77 3.79 3.32
N ARG A 97 -18.71 3.14 2.16
CA ARG A 97 -18.66 1.67 2.01
C ARG A 97 -17.37 1.10 2.60
N PHE A 98 -16.22 1.73 2.32
CA PHE A 98 -14.94 1.29 2.87
C PHE A 98 -14.95 1.32 4.40
N VAL A 99 -15.45 2.41 5.00
CA VAL A 99 -15.55 2.54 6.46
C VAL A 99 -16.49 1.48 7.04
N SER A 100 -17.64 1.22 6.38
CA SER A 100 -18.56 0.15 6.81
C SER A 100 -17.88 -1.22 6.75
N CYS A 101 -17.24 -1.57 5.63
CA CYS A 101 -16.48 -2.82 5.52
C CYS A 101 -15.40 -2.94 6.60
N ALA A 102 -14.65 -1.87 6.90
CA ALA A 102 -13.64 -1.90 7.93
C ALA A 102 -14.23 -2.14 9.33
N ALA A 103 -15.33 -1.46 9.67
CA ALA A 103 -16.02 -1.62 10.94
C ALA A 103 -16.65 -3.03 11.10
N GLU A 104 -17.30 -3.54 10.05
CA GLU A 104 -17.86 -4.89 10.01
C GLU A 104 -16.79 -5.97 10.20
N ASN A 105 -15.58 -5.74 9.69
CA ASN A 105 -14.42 -6.61 9.90
C ASN A 105 -13.74 -6.42 11.26
N GLY A 106 -14.25 -5.54 12.12
CA GLY A 106 -13.82 -5.38 13.52
C GLY A 106 -12.82 -4.26 13.77
N ILE A 107 -12.67 -3.30 12.86
CA ILE A 107 -11.94 -2.06 13.13
C ILE A 107 -12.79 -1.13 13.99
N GLU A 108 -12.25 -0.72 15.14
CA GLU A 108 -12.91 0.15 16.11
C GLU A 108 -12.31 1.56 16.16
N VAL A 109 -11.01 1.70 15.82
CA VAL A 109 -10.28 2.97 15.87
C VAL A 109 -9.80 3.37 14.47
N PHE A 110 -10.26 4.52 14.00
CA PHE A 110 -9.90 5.07 12.69
C PHE A 110 -9.02 6.30 12.88
N ARG A 111 -7.72 6.16 12.61
CA ARG A 111 -6.80 7.29 12.58
C ARG A 111 -6.78 7.88 11.17
N LEU A 112 -7.39 9.03 11.00
CA LEU A 112 -7.61 9.69 9.73
C LEU A 112 -6.90 11.03 9.69
N HIS A 113 -6.04 11.28 8.71
CA HIS A 113 -5.41 12.58 8.45
C HIS A 113 -5.60 13.00 6.99
N ASP A 114 -5.59 14.29 6.76
CA ASP A 114 -5.53 14.82 5.39
C ASP A 114 -4.08 15.06 4.97
N PRO A 115 -3.68 14.66 3.74
CA PRO A 115 -2.30 14.83 3.28
C PRO A 115 -1.84 16.28 3.14
N LEU A 116 -2.77 17.24 3.04
CA LEU A 116 -2.49 18.68 3.00
C LEU A 116 -2.76 19.40 4.32
N ASN A 117 -3.23 18.68 5.35
CA ASN A 117 -3.80 19.25 6.59
C ASN A 117 -5.05 20.11 6.34
N ASP A 118 -5.72 19.97 5.21
CA ASP A 118 -7.04 20.54 4.99
C ASP A 118 -8.10 19.65 5.66
N VAL A 119 -8.39 19.96 6.94
CA VAL A 119 -9.31 19.11 7.72
C VAL A 119 -10.74 19.12 7.17
N SER A 120 -11.10 20.00 6.25
CA SER A 120 -12.41 19.97 5.58
C SER A 120 -12.59 18.68 4.75
N ASN A 121 -11.51 18.13 4.22
CA ASN A 121 -11.47 16.85 3.49
C ASN A 121 -11.78 15.62 4.37
N LEU A 122 -11.75 15.78 5.71
CA LEU A 122 -12.04 14.70 6.65
C LEU A 122 -13.55 14.53 6.91
N ARG A 123 -14.39 15.46 6.45
CA ARG A 123 -15.82 15.52 6.80
C ARG A 123 -16.59 14.25 6.44
N GLU A 124 -16.45 13.78 5.21
CA GLU A 124 -17.19 12.60 4.73
C GLU A 124 -16.76 11.33 5.47
N ALA A 125 -15.45 11.10 5.54
CA ALA A 125 -14.91 9.93 6.23
C ALA A 125 -15.16 10.00 7.75
N GLY A 126 -15.05 11.18 8.38
CA GLY A 126 -15.37 11.38 9.79
C GLY A 126 -16.84 11.08 10.10
N ALA A 127 -17.76 11.53 9.24
CA ALA A 127 -19.18 11.22 9.36
C ALA A 127 -19.44 9.71 9.19
N ALA A 128 -18.83 9.06 8.21
CA ALA A 128 -18.95 7.63 8.00
C ALA A 128 -18.44 6.82 9.21
N ILE A 129 -17.28 7.20 9.78
CA ILE A 129 -16.71 6.57 10.97
C ILE A 129 -17.66 6.71 12.17
N THR A 130 -18.19 7.92 12.40
CA THR A 130 -19.13 8.18 13.49
C THR A 130 -20.42 7.37 13.32
N ASN A 131 -20.96 7.28 12.11
CA ASN A 131 -22.15 6.51 11.80
C ASN A 131 -21.93 5.00 11.98
N ALA A 132 -20.73 4.51 11.72
CA ALA A 132 -20.35 3.12 11.97
C ALA A 132 -20.05 2.83 13.45
N GLY A 133 -20.09 3.83 14.33
CA GLY A 133 -19.79 3.69 15.77
C GLY A 133 -18.30 3.60 16.10
N GLY A 134 -17.42 3.90 15.13
CA GLY A 134 -15.97 3.88 15.30
C GLY A 134 -15.44 5.13 16.02
N ALA A 135 -14.28 4.99 16.66
CA ALA A 135 -13.55 6.11 17.26
C ALA A 135 -12.76 6.87 16.17
N PHE A 136 -13.13 8.13 15.94
CA PHE A 136 -12.46 8.98 14.96
C PHE A 136 -11.29 9.73 15.61
N HIS A 137 -10.06 9.32 15.33
CA HIS A 137 -8.82 10.00 15.72
C HIS A 137 -8.31 10.83 14.55
N ALA A 138 -8.49 12.15 14.62
CA ALA A 138 -8.09 13.07 13.56
C ALA A 138 -6.61 13.44 13.65
N GLY A 139 -5.85 13.14 12.59
CA GLY A 139 -4.42 13.41 12.51
C GLY A 139 -4.10 14.77 11.92
N LEU A 140 -3.14 15.46 12.50
CA LEU A 140 -2.48 16.66 11.96
C LEU A 140 -1.01 16.33 11.70
N VAL A 141 -0.54 16.55 10.49
CA VAL A 141 0.83 16.22 10.07
C VAL A 141 1.74 17.41 10.30
N TYR A 142 2.72 17.25 11.19
CA TYR A 142 3.79 18.23 11.36
C TYR A 142 4.82 18.06 10.24
N SER A 143 5.18 19.13 9.57
CA SER A 143 6.20 19.13 8.53
C SER A 143 7.01 20.43 8.60
N PRO A 144 8.24 20.40 9.11
CA PRO A 144 9.04 21.58 9.35
C PRO A 144 9.41 22.34 8.06
N GLY A 145 9.92 23.56 8.21
CA GLY A 145 10.45 24.41 7.14
C GLY A 145 9.62 25.66 6.84
N ARG A 146 8.36 25.74 7.30
CA ARG A 146 7.50 26.91 7.10
C ARG A 146 7.35 27.73 8.39
N THR A 147 7.43 29.05 8.26
CA THR A 147 7.10 29.96 9.37
C THR A 147 5.60 29.89 9.66
N GLY A 148 5.23 29.77 10.94
CA GLY A 148 3.83 29.69 11.34
C GLY A 148 3.17 28.31 11.22
N GLU A 149 3.94 27.26 10.93
CA GLU A 149 3.44 25.87 10.86
C GLU A 149 2.61 25.49 12.09
N THR A 150 3.14 25.74 13.29
CA THR A 150 2.45 25.46 14.56
C THR A 150 1.11 26.19 14.65
N ASP A 151 1.04 27.46 14.25
CA ASP A 151 -0.18 28.25 14.30
C ASP A 151 -1.25 27.68 13.35
N THR A 152 -0.84 27.28 12.14
CA THR A 152 -1.73 26.65 11.18
C THR A 152 -2.30 25.34 11.72
N LEU A 153 -1.47 24.46 12.32
CA LEU A 153 -1.94 23.22 12.91
C LEU A 153 -2.93 23.46 14.06
N VAL A 154 -2.68 24.46 14.89
CA VAL A 154 -3.59 24.85 15.98
C VAL A 154 -4.94 25.36 15.43
N GLU A 155 -4.94 26.14 14.35
CA GLU A 155 -6.17 26.60 13.70
C GLU A 155 -6.96 25.42 13.08
N GLN A 156 -6.29 24.47 12.47
CA GLN A 156 -6.95 23.26 11.97
C GLN A 156 -7.51 22.42 13.13
N ALA A 157 -6.79 22.30 14.25
CA ALA A 157 -7.23 21.56 15.43
C ALA A 157 -8.57 22.07 15.99
N ARG A 158 -8.81 23.39 15.95
CA ARG A 158 -10.08 24.00 16.41
C ARG A 158 -11.32 23.50 15.67
N LYS A 159 -11.15 23.10 14.42
CA LYS A 159 -12.26 22.64 13.54
C LYS A 159 -12.61 21.18 13.75
N LEU A 160 -11.71 20.37 14.31
CA LEU A 160 -11.85 18.93 14.40
C LEU A 160 -13.03 18.44 15.27
N PRO A 161 -13.37 19.09 16.40
CA PRO A 161 -14.55 18.70 17.18
C PRO A 161 -15.86 18.73 16.37
N GLU A 162 -16.02 19.74 15.49
CA GLU A 162 -17.20 19.89 14.64
C GLU A 162 -17.32 18.78 13.57
N LEU A 163 -16.21 18.10 13.27
CA LEU A 163 -16.16 16.97 12.36
C LEU A 163 -16.40 15.62 13.06
N GLY A 164 -16.67 15.63 14.37
CA GLY A 164 -16.91 14.42 15.14
C GLY A 164 -15.63 13.73 15.64
N ALA A 165 -14.47 14.38 15.55
CA ALA A 165 -13.24 13.81 16.08
C ALA A 165 -13.33 13.58 17.60
N THR A 166 -12.91 12.42 18.05
CA THR A 166 -12.85 12.03 19.48
C THR A 166 -11.46 12.28 20.09
N ARG A 167 -10.45 12.46 19.23
CA ARG A 167 -9.05 12.72 19.61
C ARG A 167 -8.33 13.43 18.48
N VAL A 168 -7.35 14.26 18.80
CA VAL A 168 -6.39 14.82 17.84
C VAL A 168 -5.08 14.04 17.94
N ILE A 169 -4.52 13.65 16.81
CA ILE A 169 -3.20 12.99 16.73
C ILE A 169 -2.20 13.95 16.09
N VAL A 170 -1.16 14.33 16.82
CA VAL A 170 0.02 15.00 16.25
C VAL A 170 0.88 13.93 15.59
N ASN A 171 1.04 14.01 14.27
CA ASN A 171 1.81 13.06 13.49
C ASN A 171 3.07 13.73 12.93
N ASP A 172 4.24 13.29 13.37
CA ASP A 172 5.54 13.74 12.86
C ASP A 172 6.18 12.61 12.01
N PRO A 173 6.05 12.66 10.68
CA PRO A 173 6.58 11.63 9.80
C PRO A 173 8.10 11.72 9.58
N THR A 174 8.74 12.80 10.04
CA THR A 174 10.16 13.09 9.82
C THR A 174 11.02 12.88 11.07
N GLY A 175 10.41 12.94 12.25
CA GLY A 175 11.11 12.96 13.54
C GLY A 175 11.82 14.27 13.83
N ALA A 176 11.45 15.33 13.12
CA ALA A 176 12.06 16.65 13.24
C ALA A 176 11.48 17.49 14.39
N LEU A 177 10.37 17.07 14.98
CA LEU A 177 9.74 17.77 16.08
C LEU A 177 10.57 17.62 17.36
N LEU A 178 11.29 18.68 17.70
CA LEU A 178 12.13 18.71 18.91
C LEU A 178 11.29 18.65 20.19
N PRO A 179 11.81 18.09 21.31
CA PRO A 179 11.05 17.90 22.54
C PRO A 179 10.31 19.13 23.03
N HIS A 180 10.97 20.30 23.09
CA HIS A 180 10.33 21.54 23.53
C HIS A 180 9.21 22.02 22.58
N ARG A 181 9.36 21.75 21.26
CA ARG A 181 8.33 22.04 20.28
C ARG A 181 7.16 21.07 20.35
N ALA A 182 7.43 19.79 20.62
CA ALA A 182 6.40 18.78 20.87
C ALA A 182 5.56 19.18 22.08
N GLN A 183 6.20 19.61 23.16
CA GLN A 183 5.54 20.12 24.37
C GLN A 183 4.63 21.32 24.05
N GLU A 184 5.15 22.34 23.37
CA GLU A 184 4.40 23.53 22.96
C GLU A 184 3.19 23.17 22.08
N LEU A 185 3.42 22.38 21.03
CA LEU A 185 2.40 22.02 20.04
C LEU A 185 1.27 21.21 20.67
N VAL A 186 1.59 20.18 21.47
CA VAL A 186 0.60 19.35 22.17
C VAL A 186 -0.25 20.19 23.10
N ALA A 187 0.35 21.04 23.92
CA ALA A 187 -0.38 21.91 24.85
C ALA A 187 -1.36 22.83 24.10
N ARG A 188 -0.89 23.50 23.03
CA ARG A 188 -1.69 24.42 22.23
C ARG A 188 -2.83 23.73 21.47
N ILE A 189 -2.58 22.54 20.89
CA ILE A 189 -3.61 21.75 20.22
C ILE A 189 -4.67 21.29 21.21
N LYS A 190 -4.26 20.83 22.40
CA LYS A 190 -5.19 20.41 23.45
C LYS A 190 -6.08 21.55 23.90
N GLU A 191 -5.51 22.74 24.12
CA GLU A 191 -6.27 23.94 24.47
C GLU A 191 -7.23 24.36 23.34
N ALA A 192 -6.75 24.36 22.10
CA ALA A 192 -7.51 24.85 20.95
C ALA A 192 -8.68 23.92 20.56
N SER A 193 -8.49 22.62 20.63
CA SER A 193 -9.50 21.62 20.24
C SER A 193 -10.41 21.21 21.41
N GLY A 194 -9.96 21.30 22.65
CA GLY A 194 -10.64 20.74 23.81
C GLY A 194 -10.68 19.21 23.85
N LEU A 195 -10.02 18.55 22.90
CA LEU A 195 -9.99 17.09 22.78
C LEU A 195 -8.73 16.48 23.41
N PRO A 196 -8.78 15.19 23.79
CA PRO A 196 -7.58 14.42 24.09
C PRO A 196 -6.58 14.48 22.92
N VAL A 197 -5.27 14.45 23.21
CA VAL A 197 -4.22 14.54 22.20
C VAL A 197 -3.33 13.30 22.26
N GLY A 198 -3.14 12.66 21.11
CA GLY A 198 -2.17 11.58 20.91
C GLY A 198 -0.94 12.06 20.14
N PHE A 199 0.15 11.32 20.23
CA PHE A 199 1.44 11.64 19.61
C PHE A 199 2.00 10.46 18.84
N TYR A 200 2.26 10.65 17.53
CA TYR A 200 2.83 9.68 16.61
C TYR A 200 4.10 10.27 15.99
N VAL A 201 5.25 9.72 16.32
CA VAL A 201 6.54 10.19 15.79
C VAL A 201 7.30 9.06 15.13
N GLN A 202 7.90 9.37 13.99
CA GLN A 202 8.78 8.49 13.23
C GLN A 202 9.87 9.31 12.55
N GLY A 203 10.99 8.71 12.23
CA GLY A 203 12.06 9.39 11.52
C GLY A 203 13.43 9.21 12.16
N SER A 204 14.46 9.49 11.39
CA SER A 204 15.85 9.17 11.71
C SER A 204 16.58 10.23 12.55
N ALA A 205 15.92 11.32 12.93
CA ALA A 205 16.57 12.39 13.71
C ALA A 205 16.99 11.99 15.14
N GLY A 206 16.51 10.82 15.64
CA GLY A 206 16.90 10.30 16.94
C GLY A 206 16.21 10.95 18.15
N THR A 207 15.38 11.97 17.94
CA THR A 207 14.71 12.72 19.02
C THR A 207 13.36 12.14 19.41
N GLY A 208 12.86 11.10 18.72
CA GLY A 208 11.49 10.61 18.83
C GLY A 208 11.08 10.22 20.26
N LEU A 209 11.90 9.48 21.00
CA LEU A 209 11.61 9.11 22.39
C LEU A 209 11.54 10.35 23.29
N ALA A 210 12.49 11.27 23.16
CA ALA A 210 12.50 12.51 23.96
C ALA A 210 11.31 13.41 23.62
N ALA A 211 10.92 13.49 22.35
CA ALA A 211 9.74 14.23 21.91
C ALA A 211 8.45 13.60 22.45
N ALA A 212 8.36 12.26 22.46
CA ALA A 212 7.23 11.53 23.01
C ALA A 212 7.06 11.75 24.52
N LEU A 213 8.16 11.75 25.29
CA LEU A 213 8.14 12.04 26.71
C LEU A 213 7.69 13.49 26.98
N ALA A 214 8.25 14.45 26.24
CA ALA A 214 7.85 15.86 26.35
C ALA A 214 6.36 16.07 25.96
N ALA A 215 5.87 15.35 24.97
CA ALA A 215 4.45 15.35 24.61
C ALA A 215 3.56 14.82 25.74
N VAL A 216 3.97 13.74 26.43
CA VAL A 216 3.25 13.20 27.58
C VAL A 216 3.22 14.22 28.73
N GLU A 217 4.33 14.87 29.06
CA GLU A 217 4.39 15.91 30.09
C GLU A 217 3.49 17.10 29.75
N ALA A 218 3.31 17.41 28.46
CA ALA A 218 2.36 18.44 27.97
C ALA A 218 0.89 17.98 27.99
N GLY A 219 0.63 16.72 28.36
CA GLY A 219 -0.71 16.17 28.49
C GLY A 219 -1.20 15.36 27.29
N SER A 220 -0.30 14.86 26.44
CA SER A 220 -0.62 13.77 25.51
C SER A 220 -0.95 12.51 26.32
N ASP A 221 -2.08 11.91 26.05
CA ASP A 221 -2.59 10.74 26.77
C ASP A 221 -2.51 9.45 25.97
N LEU A 222 -2.00 9.53 24.72
CA LEU A 222 -1.83 8.39 23.83
C LEU A 222 -0.53 8.55 23.03
N VAL A 223 0.33 7.53 23.00
CA VAL A 223 1.56 7.55 22.20
C VAL A 223 1.67 6.28 21.36
N ALA A 224 1.99 6.44 20.07
CA ALA A 224 2.24 5.32 19.19
C ALA A 224 3.64 4.75 19.38
N THR A 225 3.72 3.44 19.45
CA THR A 225 4.96 2.69 19.64
C THR A 225 5.01 1.46 18.74
N THR A 226 6.15 0.81 18.72
CA THR A 226 6.34 -0.52 18.15
C THR A 226 7.33 -1.29 18.99
N VAL A 227 7.45 -2.61 18.81
CA VAL A 227 8.46 -3.42 19.51
C VAL A 227 9.88 -3.06 19.07
N TYR A 228 10.84 -3.31 19.94
CA TYR A 228 12.23 -2.83 19.86
C TYR A 228 12.93 -3.11 18.51
N PRO A 229 12.90 -4.32 17.91
CA PRO A 229 13.56 -4.57 16.64
C PRO A 229 13.07 -3.66 15.51
N LEU A 230 11.75 -3.44 15.45
CA LEU A 230 11.15 -2.56 14.44
C LEU A 230 11.38 -1.07 14.76
N ALA A 231 11.44 -0.72 16.05
CA ALA A 231 11.77 0.64 16.46
C ALA A 231 13.16 1.05 15.97
N LEU A 232 14.15 0.17 16.10
CA LEU A 232 15.51 0.41 15.60
C LEU A 232 15.58 0.49 14.08
N THR A 233 14.98 -0.49 13.39
CA THR A 233 15.10 -0.62 11.93
C THR A 233 14.28 0.40 11.17
N LEU A 234 13.13 0.82 11.69
CA LEU A 234 12.20 1.74 11.04
C LEU A 234 12.15 3.14 11.68
N HIS A 235 13.08 3.42 12.59
CA HIS A 235 13.17 4.70 13.32
C HIS A 235 11.83 5.11 13.96
N ARG A 236 11.36 4.27 14.91
CA ARG A 236 10.14 4.48 15.68
C ARG A 236 10.45 4.60 17.17
N VAL A 237 9.44 4.94 17.95
CA VAL A 237 9.52 4.88 19.41
C VAL A 237 9.28 3.43 19.84
N SER A 238 10.23 2.86 20.59
CA SER A 238 10.08 1.53 21.19
C SER A 238 9.07 1.58 22.34
N GLY A 239 8.15 0.62 22.37
CA GLY A 239 7.20 0.45 23.46
C GLY A 239 7.88 0.16 24.79
N GLU A 240 8.93 -0.68 24.77
CA GLU A 240 9.76 -1.04 25.91
C GLU A 240 10.43 0.19 26.52
N SER A 241 11.20 0.92 25.66
CA SER A 241 11.95 2.10 26.11
C SER A 241 11.04 3.20 26.62
N LEU A 242 9.88 3.42 25.97
CA LEU A 242 8.93 4.44 26.40
C LEU A 242 8.25 4.05 27.71
N ALA A 243 7.77 2.80 27.85
CA ALA A 243 7.11 2.33 29.07
C ALA A 243 8.02 2.42 30.29
N GLU A 244 9.29 1.99 30.18
CA GLU A 244 10.28 2.10 31.24
C GLU A 244 10.63 3.55 31.57
N SER A 245 10.81 4.41 30.56
CA SER A 245 11.09 5.83 30.77
C SER A 245 9.92 6.54 31.47
N LEU A 246 8.68 6.23 31.07
CA LEU A 246 7.48 6.77 31.71
C LEU A 246 7.39 6.32 33.18
N GLN A 247 7.68 5.05 33.46
CA GLN A 247 7.72 4.54 34.83
C GLN A 247 8.75 5.26 35.68
N GLY A 248 9.95 5.51 35.13
CA GLY A 248 11.00 6.30 35.79
C GLY A 248 10.59 7.75 36.11
N LEU A 249 9.69 8.33 35.31
CA LEU A 249 9.09 9.66 35.53
C LEU A 249 7.83 9.65 36.41
N GLY A 250 7.44 8.49 36.93
CA GLY A 250 6.26 8.34 37.78
C GLY A 250 4.94 8.18 37.03
N HIS A 251 4.99 7.93 35.73
CA HIS A 251 3.81 7.63 34.91
C HIS A 251 3.74 6.12 34.62
N ALA A 252 2.58 5.50 34.85
CA ALA A 252 2.36 4.12 34.44
C ALA A 252 1.68 4.11 33.05
N SER A 253 2.25 3.39 32.07
CA SER A 253 1.61 3.17 30.77
C SER A 253 0.55 2.07 30.80
N GLY A 254 0.68 1.13 31.74
CA GLY A 254 -0.14 -0.07 31.82
C GLY A 254 0.31 -1.20 30.89
N VAL A 255 1.41 -1.01 30.16
CA VAL A 255 1.94 -2.02 29.23
C VAL A 255 2.93 -2.94 29.94
N ASP A 256 2.77 -4.27 29.74
CA ASP A 256 3.68 -5.31 30.21
C ASP A 256 4.84 -5.47 29.21
N THR A 257 6.00 -4.93 29.56
CA THR A 257 7.20 -4.97 28.71
C THR A 257 7.73 -6.39 28.49
N ASN A 258 7.44 -7.36 29.39
CA ASN A 258 7.85 -8.75 29.16
C ASN A 258 7.12 -9.35 27.94
N ARG A 259 5.87 -8.96 27.71
CA ARG A 259 5.14 -9.38 26.50
C ARG A 259 5.73 -8.76 25.23
N LEU A 260 6.27 -7.55 25.32
CA LEU A 260 6.94 -6.93 24.19
C LEU A 260 8.21 -7.70 23.82
N TRP A 261 9.02 -8.11 24.82
CA TRP A 261 10.20 -8.94 24.57
C TRP A 261 9.83 -10.32 24.00
N GLU A 262 8.74 -10.94 24.48
CA GLU A 262 8.22 -12.19 23.88
C GLU A 262 7.86 -12.02 22.40
N ALA A 263 7.25 -10.89 22.02
CA ALA A 263 6.96 -10.58 20.63
C ALA A 263 8.24 -10.31 19.81
N CYS A 264 9.26 -9.70 20.43
CA CYS A 264 10.58 -9.50 19.82
C CYS A 264 11.23 -10.83 19.44
N ASP A 265 11.19 -11.83 20.32
CA ASP A 265 11.78 -13.15 20.08
C ASP A 265 11.14 -13.81 18.84
N VAL A 266 9.80 -13.76 18.71
CA VAL A 266 9.10 -14.29 17.53
C VAL A 266 9.50 -13.57 16.26
N ILE A 267 9.68 -12.26 16.30
CA ILE A 267 10.06 -11.45 15.14
C ILE A 267 11.51 -11.74 14.75
N ASP A 268 12.40 -11.85 15.73
CA ASP A 268 13.84 -12.08 15.53
C ASP A 268 14.11 -13.43 14.86
N GLU A 269 13.38 -14.49 15.23
CA GLU A 269 13.44 -15.80 14.57
C GLU A 269 13.22 -15.75 13.04
N HIS A 270 12.51 -14.73 12.53
CA HIS A 270 12.11 -14.64 11.13
C HIS A 270 12.80 -13.53 10.35
N ILE A 271 13.17 -12.45 11.01
CA ILE A 271 13.87 -11.34 10.34
C ILE A 271 15.34 -11.69 10.12
N GLY A 272 15.92 -12.50 11.01
CA GLY A 272 17.30 -12.98 10.91
C GLY A 272 18.35 -11.88 11.12
N ASP A 273 19.61 -12.23 10.89
CA ASP A 273 20.76 -11.36 11.07
C ASP A 273 20.94 -10.34 9.91
N GLU A 274 20.15 -10.44 8.85
CA GLU A 274 20.25 -9.50 7.75
C GLU A 274 19.61 -8.16 8.13
N PRO A 275 20.26 -7.02 7.81
CA PRO A 275 19.68 -5.71 8.05
C PRO A 275 18.37 -5.56 7.26
N VAL A 276 17.24 -5.51 7.96
CA VAL A 276 15.93 -5.32 7.34
C VAL A 276 15.71 -3.87 6.97
N SER A 277 16.51 -2.96 7.49
CA SER A 277 16.35 -1.54 7.23
C SER A 277 16.72 -1.21 5.78
N PRO A 278 15.79 -0.66 4.98
CA PRO A 278 16.12 -0.10 3.69
C PRO A 278 16.92 1.19 3.82
N VAL A 279 17.03 1.71 5.04
CA VAL A 279 17.66 3.01 5.31
C VAL A 279 19.10 2.79 5.74
N ALA A 280 20.02 2.82 4.78
CA ALA A 280 21.45 2.87 5.06
C ALA A 280 21.77 4.08 5.96
N PRO A 281 22.80 4.00 6.85
CA PRO A 281 23.15 5.11 7.75
C PRO A 281 23.31 6.45 7.03
N ARG A 282 23.88 6.48 5.82
CA ARG A 282 24.01 7.70 5.02
C ARG A 282 22.67 8.30 4.63
N ILE A 283 21.66 7.46 4.38
CA ILE A 283 20.31 7.90 4.03
C ILE A 283 19.60 8.47 5.26
N ALA A 284 19.76 7.82 6.42
CA ALA A 284 19.23 8.31 7.68
C ALA A 284 19.79 9.70 8.03
N VAL A 285 21.10 9.91 7.82
CA VAL A 285 21.75 11.21 8.03
C VAL A 285 21.13 12.28 7.11
N ARG A 286 21.02 12.00 5.81
CA ARG A 286 20.42 12.96 4.86
C ARG A 286 18.96 13.24 5.16
N ALA A 287 18.18 12.22 5.51
CA ALA A 287 16.80 12.41 5.91
C ALA A 287 16.66 13.34 7.14
N ALA A 288 17.52 13.17 8.14
CA ALA A 288 17.55 14.02 9.32
C ALA A 288 18.04 15.45 9.03
N GLU A 289 19.05 15.61 8.16
CA GLU A 289 19.61 16.91 7.77
C GLU A 289 18.62 17.77 6.98
N TYR A 290 17.82 17.14 6.12
CA TYR A 290 16.84 17.80 5.25
C TYR A 290 15.40 17.80 5.82
N ASP A 291 15.20 17.30 7.04
CA ASP A 291 13.88 17.15 7.66
C ASP A 291 12.87 16.37 6.78
N LEU A 292 13.34 15.34 6.09
CA LEU A 292 12.55 14.52 5.17
C LEU A 292 12.24 13.14 5.78
N PRO A 293 11.11 12.51 5.41
CA PRO A 293 10.85 11.13 5.78
C PRO A 293 11.94 10.20 5.23
N SER A 294 12.54 9.37 6.10
CA SER A 294 13.66 8.50 5.71
C SER A 294 13.31 7.51 4.60
N GLY A 295 12.06 7.01 4.57
CA GLY A 295 11.59 6.16 3.49
C GLY A 295 11.51 6.88 2.13
N LEU A 296 11.21 8.18 2.12
CA LEU A 296 11.22 8.99 0.90
C LEU A 296 12.64 9.15 0.36
N VAL A 297 13.59 9.48 1.23
CA VAL A 297 15.00 9.63 0.84
C VAL A 297 15.59 8.29 0.37
N ALA A 298 15.22 7.18 1.02
CA ALA A 298 15.63 5.84 0.59
C ALA A 298 15.09 5.50 -0.82
N ALA A 299 13.85 5.83 -1.11
CA ALA A 299 13.27 5.61 -2.43
C ALA A 299 13.99 6.45 -3.51
N LEU A 300 14.27 7.72 -3.23
CA LEU A 300 15.07 8.58 -4.14
C LEU A 300 16.46 8.01 -4.40
N ASP A 301 17.15 7.50 -3.37
CA ASP A 301 18.46 6.88 -3.54
C ASP A 301 18.42 5.62 -4.42
N VAL A 302 17.39 4.79 -4.27
CA VAL A 302 17.17 3.61 -5.13
C VAL A 302 17.00 4.04 -6.60
N HIS A 303 16.15 5.02 -6.87
CA HIS A 303 15.94 5.52 -8.22
C HIS A 303 17.19 6.16 -8.82
N LEU A 304 17.91 6.98 -8.06
CA LEU A 304 19.17 7.58 -8.53
C LEU A 304 20.24 6.53 -8.86
N ARG A 305 20.31 5.46 -8.07
CA ARG A 305 21.23 4.34 -8.36
C ARG A 305 20.85 3.61 -9.64
N ALA A 306 19.56 3.39 -9.86
CA ALA A 306 19.06 2.77 -11.10
C ALA A 306 19.43 3.60 -12.33
N HIS A 307 19.51 4.94 -12.19
CA HIS A 307 19.89 5.87 -13.25
C HIS A 307 21.40 6.20 -13.27
N ALA A 308 22.24 5.45 -12.55
CA ALA A 308 23.68 5.72 -12.38
C ALA A 308 24.02 7.15 -11.89
N ALA A 309 23.11 7.77 -11.15
CA ALA A 309 23.18 9.15 -10.64
C ALA A 309 23.18 9.23 -9.10
N ALA A 310 23.71 8.20 -8.42
CA ALA A 310 23.71 8.10 -6.95
C ALA A 310 24.41 9.26 -6.23
N ASP A 311 25.33 9.94 -6.90
CA ASP A 311 26.03 11.13 -6.43
C ASP A 311 25.17 12.40 -6.45
N ARG A 312 24.00 12.37 -7.13
CA ARG A 312 23.08 13.51 -7.25
C ARG A 312 22.03 13.58 -6.13
N LEU A 313 22.13 12.74 -5.08
CA LEU A 313 21.10 12.69 -4.03
C LEU A 313 20.89 14.06 -3.36
N GLU A 314 21.94 14.77 -3.00
CA GLU A 314 21.84 16.08 -2.36
C GLU A 314 21.16 17.11 -3.28
N ASP A 315 21.46 17.09 -4.58
CA ASP A 315 20.81 17.96 -5.57
C ASP A 315 19.28 17.73 -5.60
N VAL A 316 18.85 16.45 -5.51
CA VAL A 316 17.44 16.10 -5.48
C VAL A 316 16.79 16.54 -4.16
N LEU A 317 17.45 16.37 -3.02
CA LEU A 317 16.92 16.80 -1.73
C LEU A 317 16.75 18.31 -1.65
N ASP A 318 17.72 19.08 -2.14
CA ASP A 318 17.63 20.54 -2.29
C ASP A 318 16.45 20.93 -3.22
N GLU A 319 16.27 20.18 -4.31
CA GLU A 319 15.21 20.45 -5.26
C GLU A 319 13.83 20.11 -4.68
N VAL A 320 13.71 19.06 -3.85
CA VAL A 320 12.46 18.74 -3.11
C VAL A 320 12.03 19.93 -2.25
N GLY A 321 12.98 20.57 -1.56
CA GLY A 321 12.72 21.77 -0.76
C GLY A 321 12.15 22.94 -1.61
N LYS A 322 12.73 23.17 -2.80
CA LYS A 322 12.27 24.22 -3.72
C LYS A 322 10.90 23.91 -4.29
N VAL A 323 10.70 22.68 -4.81
CA VAL A 323 9.41 22.24 -5.36
C VAL A 323 8.32 22.33 -4.29
N ARG A 324 8.62 21.94 -3.05
CA ARG A 324 7.70 22.05 -1.91
C ARG A 324 7.29 23.50 -1.63
N ALA A 325 8.26 24.42 -1.60
CA ALA A 325 7.98 25.85 -1.39
C ALA A 325 7.09 26.43 -2.49
N GLU A 326 7.41 26.11 -3.74
CA GLU A 326 6.67 26.57 -4.91
C GLU A 326 5.26 25.96 -5.01
N ALA A 327 5.08 24.74 -4.52
CA ALA A 327 3.77 24.07 -4.46
C ALA A 327 2.91 24.48 -3.25
N GLY A 328 3.26 25.56 -2.53
CA GLY A 328 2.46 26.06 -1.40
C GLY A 328 2.70 25.35 -0.08
N TRP A 329 3.91 24.84 0.15
CA TRP A 329 4.35 24.21 1.39
C TRP A 329 3.50 23.05 1.89
N PRO A 330 3.09 22.11 1.06
CA PRO A 330 2.31 20.97 1.52
C PRO A 330 3.10 20.11 2.52
N PRO A 331 2.41 19.39 3.42
CA PRO A 331 3.05 18.44 4.33
C PRO A 331 3.72 17.29 3.57
N LEU A 332 4.80 16.75 4.16
CA LEU A 332 5.55 15.64 3.58
C LEU A 332 4.94 14.28 3.96
N ALA A 333 3.63 14.18 3.90
CA ALA A 333 2.88 12.93 4.08
C ALA A 333 2.59 12.26 2.73
N ALA A 334 2.43 10.92 2.74
CA ALA A 334 2.00 10.20 1.54
C ALA A 334 0.54 10.57 1.15
N PRO A 335 0.22 10.76 -0.14
CA PRO A 335 1.09 10.62 -1.32
C PRO A 335 1.87 11.90 -1.68
N ILE A 336 1.58 13.03 -1.04
CA ILE A 336 2.12 14.36 -1.43
C ILE A 336 3.64 14.38 -1.42
N GLY A 337 4.27 13.82 -0.37
CA GLY A 337 5.73 13.74 -0.31
C GLY A 337 6.35 13.01 -1.51
N GLN A 338 5.73 11.92 -1.97
CA GLN A 338 6.17 11.18 -3.15
C GLN A 338 5.99 12.02 -4.43
N ILE A 339 4.88 12.71 -4.58
CA ILE A 339 4.61 13.60 -5.74
C ILE A 339 5.69 14.68 -5.86
N LEU A 340 5.99 15.38 -4.75
CA LEU A 340 7.03 16.41 -4.73
C LEU A 340 8.41 15.84 -5.05
N ALA A 341 8.74 14.68 -4.47
CA ALA A 341 10.02 14.01 -4.66
C ALA A 341 10.20 13.51 -6.09
N SER A 342 9.16 12.95 -6.70
CA SER A 342 9.20 12.50 -8.10
C SER A 342 9.39 13.67 -9.05
N GLN A 343 8.69 14.78 -8.83
CA GLN A 343 8.88 15.98 -9.65
C GLN A 343 10.29 16.55 -9.49
N ALA A 344 10.83 16.60 -8.27
CA ALA A 344 12.20 17.06 -8.02
C ALA A 344 13.25 16.15 -8.65
N LEU A 345 13.04 14.82 -8.60
CA LEU A 345 13.91 13.85 -9.24
C LEU A 345 13.99 14.09 -10.76
N LEU A 346 12.85 14.30 -11.42
CA LEU A 346 12.82 14.61 -12.85
C LEU A 346 13.59 15.90 -13.17
N HIS A 347 13.42 16.96 -12.37
CA HIS A 347 14.16 18.22 -12.59
C HIS A 347 15.68 18.00 -12.58
N VAL A 348 16.16 17.14 -11.68
CA VAL A 348 17.59 16.86 -11.57
C VAL A 348 18.07 15.95 -12.69
N LEU A 349 17.33 14.90 -13.04
CA LEU A 349 17.73 13.96 -14.10
C LEU A 349 17.70 14.61 -15.47
N GLU A 350 16.68 15.42 -15.78
CA GLU A 350 16.56 16.16 -17.04
C GLU A 350 17.43 17.42 -17.10
N ALA A 351 18.05 17.82 -15.98
CA ALA A 351 18.77 19.10 -15.82
C ALA A 351 17.91 20.32 -16.23
N ARG A 352 16.60 20.19 -16.13
CA ARG A 352 15.61 21.21 -16.51
C ARG A 352 14.42 21.19 -15.56
N ARG A 353 14.11 22.33 -14.94
CA ARG A 353 12.96 22.49 -14.08
C ARG A 353 11.68 22.63 -14.89
N TYR A 354 10.65 21.85 -14.54
CA TYR A 354 9.33 21.83 -15.17
C TYR A 354 9.37 21.63 -16.69
N GLY A 355 10.39 20.93 -17.22
CA GLY A 355 10.43 20.47 -18.61
C GLY A 355 9.37 19.40 -18.84
N THR A 356 9.32 18.47 -17.92
CA THR A 356 8.27 17.46 -17.77
C THR A 356 7.56 17.70 -16.43
N VAL A 357 6.24 17.60 -16.41
CA VAL A 357 5.39 17.73 -15.23
C VAL A 357 4.58 16.45 -15.09
N ILE A 358 4.77 15.72 -13.97
CA ILE A 358 3.99 14.51 -13.71
C ILE A 358 2.53 14.85 -13.45
N ASP A 359 1.64 13.95 -13.79
CA ASP A 359 0.19 14.19 -13.73
C ASP A 359 -0.31 14.45 -12.32
N GLU A 360 0.24 13.76 -11.32
CA GLU A 360 -0.10 13.97 -9.92
C GLU A 360 0.37 15.33 -9.39
N PHE A 361 1.54 15.81 -9.84
CA PHE A 361 1.98 17.16 -9.48
C PHE A 361 1.10 18.22 -10.15
N ARG A 362 0.68 17.97 -11.40
CA ARG A 362 -0.31 18.79 -12.09
C ARG A 362 -1.62 18.84 -11.32
N ALA A 363 -2.15 17.67 -10.93
CA ALA A 363 -3.37 17.56 -10.14
C ALA A 363 -3.25 18.28 -8.78
N LEU A 364 -2.08 18.22 -8.12
CA LEU A 364 -1.80 18.97 -6.89
C LEU A 364 -1.90 20.47 -7.12
N VAL A 365 -1.22 20.98 -8.15
CA VAL A 365 -1.23 22.41 -8.51
C VAL A 365 -2.64 22.89 -8.90
N GLN A 366 -3.44 22.04 -9.52
CA GLN A 366 -4.83 22.33 -9.90
C GLN A 366 -5.83 22.18 -8.74
N GLY A 367 -5.38 21.77 -7.55
CA GLY A 367 -6.21 21.69 -6.34
C GLY A 367 -7.04 20.41 -6.21
N ALA A 368 -6.76 19.36 -7.00
CA ALA A 368 -7.47 18.08 -6.92
C ALA A 368 -7.34 17.39 -5.55
N TYR A 369 -6.29 17.70 -4.81
CA TYR A 369 -6.02 17.15 -3.48
C TYR A 369 -6.59 18.02 -2.32
N GLY A 370 -7.08 19.20 -2.61
CA GLY A 370 -7.53 20.17 -1.60
C GLY A 370 -6.67 21.44 -1.59
N GLN A 371 -6.81 22.22 -0.52
CA GLN A 371 -6.08 23.49 -0.38
C GLN A 371 -4.69 23.27 0.23
N THR A 372 -3.68 23.82 -0.42
CA THR A 372 -2.31 23.88 0.12
C THR A 372 -2.21 24.89 1.27
N PRO A 373 -1.29 24.70 2.24
CA PRO A 373 -1.12 25.62 3.37
C PRO A 373 -0.80 27.06 2.99
N GLU A 374 -0.09 27.25 1.88
CA GLU A 374 0.24 28.57 1.30
C GLU A 374 -0.22 28.60 -0.17
N PRO A 375 -0.36 29.79 -0.76
CA PRO A 375 -0.62 29.90 -2.20
C PRO A 375 0.50 29.26 -3.03
N ILE A 376 0.11 28.57 -4.10
CA ILE A 376 1.06 28.03 -5.07
C ILE A 376 1.72 29.18 -5.84
N ASP A 377 3.00 29.01 -6.23
CA ASP A 377 3.71 30.03 -7.03
C ASP A 377 2.99 30.26 -8.38
N PRO A 378 2.59 31.50 -8.70
CA PRO A 378 1.88 31.79 -9.95
C PRO A 378 2.67 31.41 -11.21
N THR A 379 4.00 31.28 -11.13
CA THR A 379 4.84 30.83 -12.24
C THR A 379 4.61 29.36 -12.51
N ILE A 380 4.45 28.55 -11.46
CA ILE A 380 4.18 27.13 -11.57
C ILE A 380 2.75 26.89 -12.07
N GLU A 381 1.77 27.59 -11.51
CA GLU A 381 0.39 27.51 -12.02
C GLU A 381 0.32 27.78 -13.51
N ARG A 382 1.06 28.81 -13.97
CA ARG A 382 1.13 29.16 -15.39
C ARG A 382 1.88 28.11 -16.20
N ALA A 383 3.00 27.59 -15.71
CA ALA A 383 3.76 26.55 -16.39
C ALA A 383 2.92 25.28 -16.59
N VAL A 384 2.26 24.82 -15.53
CA VAL A 384 1.35 23.67 -15.56
C VAL A 384 0.19 23.90 -16.53
N SER A 385 -0.41 25.09 -16.53
CA SER A 385 -1.52 25.43 -17.43
C SER A 385 -1.12 25.48 -18.91
N LEU A 386 0.14 25.82 -19.21
CA LEU A 386 0.66 25.87 -20.60
C LEU A 386 1.05 24.50 -21.15
N LEU A 387 1.53 23.61 -20.29
CA LEU A 387 2.02 22.29 -20.68
C LEU A 387 0.91 21.26 -20.90
N ALA A 388 -0.28 21.51 -20.39
CA ALA A 388 -1.44 20.67 -20.68
C ALA A 388 -2.73 21.47 -20.67
N PRO A 389 -3.50 21.48 -21.77
CA PRO A 389 -4.85 21.98 -21.75
C PRO A 389 -5.69 21.01 -20.91
N ARG A 390 -6.20 21.53 -19.78
CA ARG A 390 -7.35 21.04 -19.00
C ARG A 390 -7.70 19.57 -19.20
N ALA A 391 -7.12 18.70 -18.39
CA ALA A 391 -7.64 17.36 -18.18
C ALA A 391 -7.37 16.98 -16.74
N VAL A 392 -8.34 16.39 -16.09
CA VAL A 392 -8.32 15.66 -14.79
C VAL A 392 -9.09 16.30 -13.64
N VAL A 393 -9.31 17.61 -13.57
CA VAL A 393 -10.04 18.19 -12.42
C VAL A 393 -11.58 18.15 -12.57
N ASP A 394 -12.10 17.91 -13.77
CA ASP A 394 -13.56 17.90 -14.04
C ASP A 394 -14.22 16.51 -13.94
N ASP A 395 -13.45 15.42 -13.82
CA ASP A 395 -14.02 14.09 -13.64
C ASP A 395 -14.16 13.80 -12.14
N GLU A 396 -15.41 13.80 -11.66
CA GLU A 396 -15.71 13.28 -10.33
C GLU A 396 -15.20 11.83 -10.23
N PRO A 397 -14.59 11.43 -9.08
CA PRO A 397 -14.18 10.04 -8.91
C PRO A 397 -15.35 9.09 -9.15
N PRO A 398 -15.12 7.92 -9.78
CA PRO A 398 -16.17 6.98 -10.11
C PRO A 398 -16.98 6.58 -8.87
N THR A 399 -18.27 6.50 -9.02
CA THR A 399 -19.17 6.03 -7.97
C THR A 399 -19.09 4.51 -7.82
N ALA A 400 -19.66 3.96 -6.76
CA ALA A 400 -19.70 2.51 -6.57
C ALA A 400 -20.47 1.80 -7.70
N GLU A 401 -21.44 2.49 -8.32
CA GLU A 401 -22.19 1.95 -9.46
C GLU A 401 -21.34 1.89 -10.71
N ASP A 402 -20.59 2.96 -11.01
CA ASP A 402 -19.64 2.99 -12.13
C ASP A 402 -18.57 1.90 -11.99
N VAL A 403 -18.00 1.74 -10.78
CA VAL A 403 -17.01 0.68 -10.50
C VAL A 403 -17.63 -0.71 -10.67
N ARG A 404 -18.88 -0.91 -10.24
CA ARG A 404 -19.56 -2.21 -10.36
C ARG A 404 -19.84 -2.56 -11.82
N GLU A 405 -20.21 -1.57 -12.64
CA GLU A 405 -20.39 -1.77 -14.07
C GLU A 405 -19.06 -2.11 -14.76
N GLN A 406 -17.98 -1.37 -14.45
CA GLN A 406 -16.66 -1.60 -15.01
C GLN A 406 -16.07 -2.96 -14.60
N ALA A 407 -16.36 -3.43 -13.39
CA ALA A 407 -15.87 -4.71 -12.88
C ALA A 407 -16.52 -5.95 -13.53
N GLU A 408 -17.51 -5.80 -14.43
CA GLU A 408 -18.14 -6.87 -15.21
C GLU A 408 -18.56 -8.11 -14.36
N GLY A 409 -18.99 -7.89 -13.11
CA GLY A 409 -19.39 -8.95 -12.19
C GLY A 409 -18.24 -9.56 -11.37
N LEU A 410 -17.03 -9.05 -11.48
CA LEU A 410 -15.91 -9.48 -10.64
C LEU A 410 -16.10 -9.05 -9.17
N ALA A 411 -16.76 -7.93 -8.90
CA ALA A 411 -17.10 -7.48 -7.55
C ALA A 411 -18.35 -8.23 -7.03
N ALA A 412 -18.15 -9.35 -6.34
CA ALA A 412 -19.22 -10.16 -5.76
C ALA A 412 -19.68 -9.67 -4.36
N SER A 413 -18.89 -8.84 -3.70
CA SER A 413 -19.15 -8.26 -2.38
C SER A 413 -18.79 -6.78 -2.31
N GLU A 414 -19.24 -6.09 -1.26
CA GLU A 414 -18.84 -4.70 -1.00
C GLU A 414 -17.33 -4.59 -0.71
N GLU A 415 -16.73 -5.58 -0.05
CA GLU A 415 -15.29 -5.67 0.20
C GLU A 415 -14.48 -5.71 -1.10
N GLU A 416 -14.93 -6.51 -2.07
CA GLU A 416 -14.29 -6.61 -3.39
C GLU A 416 -14.49 -5.33 -4.21
N LEU A 417 -15.69 -4.73 -4.13
CA LEU A 417 -16.01 -3.48 -4.80
C LEU A 417 -15.08 -2.34 -4.36
N VAL A 418 -14.91 -2.15 -3.05
CA VAL A 418 -14.04 -1.09 -2.55
C VAL A 418 -12.56 -1.34 -2.86
N LEU A 419 -12.11 -2.60 -2.93
CA LEU A 419 -10.77 -2.93 -3.38
C LEU A 419 -10.56 -2.56 -4.85
N ILE A 420 -11.50 -2.90 -5.73
CA ILE A 420 -11.44 -2.54 -7.16
C ILE A 420 -11.46 -1.02 -7.33
N ALA A 421 -12.32 -0.31 -6.60
CA ALA A 421 -12.38 1.15 -6.65
C ALA A 421 -11.05 1.82 -6.27
N MET A 422 -10.27 1.21 -5.38
CA MET A 422 -9.03 1.79 -4.84
C MET A 422 -7.76 1.35 -5.56
N PHE A 423 -7.77 0.14 -6.13
CA PHE A 423 -6.56 -0.49 -6.68
C PHE A 423 -6.73 -0.98 -8.13
N GLY A 424 -7.90 -0.82 -8.71
CA GLY A 424 -8.18 -1.18 -10.11
C GLY A 424 -7.74 -2.61 -10.46
N THR A 425 -6.91 -2.74 -11.49
CA THR A 425 -6.40 -4.02 -12.01
C THR A 425 -5.69 -4.84 -10.95
N ASP A 426 -4.88 -4.23 -10.08
CA ASP A 426 -4.15 -4.97 -9.06
C ASP A 426 -5.12 -5.71 -8.13
N ALA A 427 -6.26 -5.07 -7.79
CA ALA A 427 -7.32 -5.71 -7.03
C ALA A 427 -8.01 -6.84 -7.80
N GLU A 428 -8.28 -6.66 -9.10
CA GLU A 428 -8.86 -7.70 -9.92
C GLU A 428 -7.99 -8.95 -9.99
N GLU A 429 -6.69 -8.76 -10.18
CA GLU A 429 -5.72 -9.86 -10.21
C GLU A 429 -5.61 -10.56 -8.85
N LEU A 430 -5.62 -9.81 -7.74
CA LEU A 430 -5.73 -10.37 -6.40
C LEU A 430 -6.97 -11.24 -6.26
N LEU A 431 -8.15 -10.73 -6.63
CA LEU A 431 -9.42 -11.45 -6.48
C LEU A 431 -9.45 -12.73 -7.32
N ARG A 432 -8.92 -12.69 -8.55
CA ARG A 432 -8.78 -13.89 -9.38
C ARG A 432 -7.83 -14.92 -8.72
N ALA A 433 -6.70 -14.49 -8.17
CA ALA A 433 -5.74 -15.35 -7.49
C ALA A 433 -6.33 -16.00 -6.22
N VAL A 434 -7.03 -15.22 -5.39
CA VAL A 434 -7.68 -15.71 -4.17
C VAL A 434 -8.78 -16.72 -4.49
N ARG A 435 -9.63 -16.46 -5.49
CA ARG A 435 -10.67 -17.39 -5.93
C ARG A 435 -10.08 -18.71 -6.47
N ALA A 436 -9.00 -18.63 -7.26
CA ALA A 436 -8.30 -19.80 -7.75
C ALA A 436 -7.69 -20.65 -6.62
N ARG A 437 -7.17 -19.99 -5.57
CA ARG A 437 -6.67 -20.68 -4.37
C ARG A 437 -7.80 -21.39 -3.63
N HIS A 438 -8.89 -20.69 -3.30
CA HIS A 438 -10.05 -21.29 -2.61
C HIS A 438 -10.65 -22.45 -3.39
N SER A 439 -10.72 -22.35 -4.72
CA SER A 439 -11.21 -23.45 -5.55
C SER A 439 -10.29 -24.67 -5.47
N ARG A 440 -8.96 -24.49 -5.42
CA ARG A 440 -8.00 -25.59 -5.26
C ARG A 440 -8.09 -26.22 -3.87
N GLU A 441 -8.16 -25.41 -2.82
CA GLU A 441 -8.32 -25.89 -1.44
C GLU A 441 -9.61 -26.71 -1.29
N THR A 442 -10.72 -26.22 -1.84
CA THR A 442 -12.00 -26.96 -1.83
C THR A 442 -11.90 -28.29 -2.60
N ALA A 443 -11.20 -28.29 -3.73
CA ALA A 443 -10.98 -29.52 -4.50
C ALA A 443 -10.12 -30.53 -3.72
N LEU A 444 -9.05 -30.09 -3.06
CA LEU A 444 -8.19 -30.96 -2.24
C LEU A 444 -8.95 -31.55 -1.05
N ILE A 445 -9.76 -30.74 -0.36
CA ILE A 445 -10.61 -31.21 0.75
C ILE A 445 -11.61 -32.26 0.24
N ALA A 446 -12.17 -32.07 -0.94
CA ALA A 446 -13.09 -33.03 -1.55
C ALA A 446 -12.36 -34.34 -1.94
N GLU A 447 -11.14 -34.25 -2.49
CA GLU A 447 -10.30 -35.40 -2.81
C GLU A 447 -9.90 -36.19 -1.55
N ASP A 448 -9.52 -35.54 -0.47
CA ASP A 448 -9.19 -36.16 0.83
C ASP A 448 -10.42 -36.84 1.43
N ALA A 449 -11.60 -36.19 1.40
CA ALA A 449 -12.84 -36.79 1.86
C ALA A 449 -13.25 -38.03 1.03
N ASP A 450 -13.05 -37.99 -0.28
CA ASP A 450 -13.31 -39.13 -1.16
C ASP A 450 -12.27 -40.24 -0.94
N ALA A 451 -11.01 -39.91 -0.64
CA ALA A 451 -9.97 -40.89 -0.29
C ALA A 451 -10.27 -41.60 1.05
N GLU A 452 -10.66 -40.85 2.08
CA GLU A 452 -11.12 -41.43 3.36
C GLU A 452 -12.35 -42.32 3.20
N ARG A 453 -13.32 -41.89 2.37
CA ARG A 453 -14.50 -42.72 2.03
C ARG A 453 -14.11 -44.01 1.32
N ALA A 454 -13.21 -43.93 0.35
CA ALA A 454 -12.71 -45.10 -0.39
C ALA A 454 -11.95 -46.05 0.56
N GLU A 455 -11.22 -45.54 1.55
CA GLU A 455 -10.52 -46.37 2.53
C GLU A 455 -11.51 -47.08 3.49
N ARG A 456 -12.53 -46.37 3.99
CA ARG A 456 -13.63 -46.98 4.76
C ARG A 456 -14.37 -48.08 3.97
N ILE A 457 -14.65 -47.85 2.68
CA ILE A 457 -15.28 -48.84 1.83
C ILE A 457 -14.37 -50.07 1.66
N ARG A 458 -13.05 -49.91 1.48
CA ARG A 458 -12.10 -51.01 1.40
C ARG A 458 -12.05 -51.85 2.70
N GLU A 459 -12.09 -51.14 3.84
CA GLU A 459 -12.10 -51.80 5.16
C GLU A 459 -13.39 -52.61 5.36
N LEU A 460 -14.55 -52.06 4.94
CA LEU A 460 -15.81 -52.77 4.94
C LEU A 460 -15.82 -54.01 4.02
N VAL A 461 -15.28 -53.89 2.82
CA VAL A 461 -15.10 -55.02 1.88
C VAL A 461 -14.24 -56.10 2.52
N LYS A 462 -13.17 -55.73 3.23
CA LYS A 462 -12.30 -56.66 3.93
C LYS A 462 -13.02 -57.37 5.08
N ILE A 463 -13.83 -56.66 5.84
CA ILE A 463 -14.66 -57.21 6.92
C ILE A 463 -15.68 -58.22 6.35
N VAL A 464 -16.35 -57.91 5.24
CA VAL A 464 -17.27 -58.84 4.55
C VAL A 464 -16.55 -60.09 4.08
N GLN A 465 -15.33 -59.96 3.54
CA GLN A 465 -14.51 -61.09 3.08
C GLN A 465 -14.02 -61.98 4.23
N GLU A 466 -13.62 -61.38 5.37
CA GLU A 466 -13.04 -62.10 6.50
C GLU A 466 -14.09 -62.67 7.47
N SER A 467 -15.25 -62.01 7.64
CA SER A 467 -16.28 -62.39 8.61
C SER A 467 -17.29 -63.42 8.10
N GLY A 468 -17.30 -63.72 6.81
CA GLY A 468 -18.25 -64.66 6.23
C GLY A 468 -19.70 -64.18 6.12
N VAL A 469 -19.95 -62.91 6.36
CA VAL A 469 -21.24 -62.21 6.23
C VAL A 469 -21.57 -62.04 4.73
N GLY A 470 -22.79 -62.40 4.30
CA GLY A 470 -23.17 -62.39 2.87
C GLY A 470 -23.48 -61.01 2.32
N GLU A 471 -23.89 -60.07 3.16
CA GLU A 471 -24.23 -58.68 2.79
C GLU A 471 -24.11 -57.77 4.00
N ILE A 472 -23.48 -56.60 3.81
CA ILE A 472 -23.49 -55.48 4.78
C ILE A 472 -24.06 -54.25 4.08
N GLU A 473 -25.01 -53.62 4.72
CA GLU A 473 -25.60 -52.34 4.28
C GLU A 473 -25.30 -51.29 5.34
N ILE A 474 -24.69 -50.17 4.93
CA ILE A 474 -24.36 -49.05 5.81
C ILE A 474 -24.98 -47.79 5.21
N GLU A 475 -25.64 -47.04 6.07
CA GLU A 475 -26.17 -45.74 5.74
C GLU A 475 -25.41 -44.68 6.60
N ASP A 476 -24.64 -43.81 5.92
CA ASP A 476 -23.85 -42.75 6.55
C ASP A 476 -24.08 -41.46 5.75
N GLU A 477 -24.50 -40.39 6.44
CA GLU A 477 -24.75 -39.05 5.88
C GLU A 477 -25.52 -38.99 4.56
N GLY A 478 -26.55 -39.85 4.40
CA GLY A 478 -27.44 -39.84 3.23
C GLY A 478 -26.93 -40.67 2.05
N MET A 479 -25.82 -41.41 2.22
CA MET A 479 -25.32 -42.37 1.25
C MET A 479 -25.51 -43.80 1.77
N ARG A 480 -26.09 -44.68 0.97
CA ARG A 480 -26.33 -46.08 1.27
C ARG A 480 -25.35 -46.93 0.49
N VAL A 481 -24.45 -47.60 1.17
CA VAL A 481 -23.47 -48.53 0.57
C VAL A 481 -23.87 -49.93 0.95
N SER A 482 -24.14 -50.78 -0.08
CA SER A 482 -24.39 -52.21 0.07
C SER A 482 -23.24 -53.01 -0.55
N VAL A 483 -22.57 -53.84 0.26
CA VAL A 483 -21.49 -54.71 -0.17
C VAL A 483 -21.97 -56.15 -0.08
N ARG A 484 -22.09 -56.84 -1.24
CA ARG A 484 -22.47 -58.25 -1.35
C ARG A 484 -21.29 -59.12 -1.76
N ARG A 485 -21.22 -60.32 -1.20
CA ARG A 485 -20.29 -61.35 -1.66
C ARG A 485 -20.85 -62.00 -2.91
N ALA A 486 -20.10 -61.97 -4.02
CA ALA A 486 -20.45 -62.68 -5.24
C ALA A 486 -19.93 -64.13 -5.18
N ASP A 487 -20.85 -65.09 -5.19
CA ASP A 487 -20.51 -66.47 -5.43
C ASP A 487 -20.37 -66.70 -6.94
N GLU A 488 -19.18 -66.96 -7.39
CA GLU A 488 -18.56 -67.48 -8.62
C GLU A 488 -19.36 -67.75 -9.92
N PRO A 489 -18.62 -68.12 -11.04
CA PRO A 489 -17.95 -67.21 -12.00
C PRO A 489 -18.43 -67.45 -13.45
N SER A 490 -18.21 -66.50 -14.32
CA SER A 490 -18.06 -66.81 -15.76
C SER A 490 -17.24 -65.73 -16.47
N SER A 491 -16.23 -66.22 -17.05
CA SER A 491 -15.19 -65.84 -18.01
C SER A 491 -15.37 -64.66 -18.97
N PRO A 492 -14.33 -64.30 -19.71
CA PRO A 492 -13.81 -62.92 -19.70
C PRO A 492 -14.05 -62.20 -21.04
N GLY A 493 -14.05 -60.90 -20.98
CA GLY A 493 -14.13 -60.05 -22.16
C GLY A 493 -13.29 -58.79 -22.05
N ALA A 494 -12.21 -58.81 -22.78
CA ALA A 494 -11.48 -57.72 -23.43
C ALA A 494 -11.13 -56.43 -22.67
N VAL A 495 -9.89 -56.35 -22.35
CA VAL A 495 -9.11 -55.13 -22.01
C VAL A 495 -8.93 -54.29 -23.26
N THR A 496 -9.23 -53.01 -23.13
CA THR A 496 -8.69 -52.01 -24.07
C THR A 496 -7.87 -51.00 -23.27
N THR A 497 -6.57 -51.11 -23.42
CA THR A 497 -5.57 -50.16 -22.95
C THR A 497 -5.58 -48.93 -23.85
N VAL A 498 -5.63 -47.75 -23.27
CA VAL A 498 -5.21 -46.53 -23.95
C VAL A 498 -3.97 -45.99 -23.25
N SER A 499 -2.93 -45.91 -24.04
CA SER A 499 -1.56 -45.54 -23.74
C SER A 499 -1.41 -44.03 -23.52
N SER A 500 -0.64 -43.70 -22.54
CA SER A 500 -0.04 -42.36 -22.35
C SER A 500 1.25 -42.28 -23.16
N ALA A 501 1.44 -41.14 -23.81
CA ALA A 501 2.74 -40.64 -24.27
C ALA A 501 2.57 -39.15 -24.49
N GLU A 502 3.49 -38.25 -24.36
CA GLU A 502 4.91 -38.22 -24.00
C GLU A 502 5.32 -36.77 -23.82
N SER A 503 6.35 -36.61 -23.07
CA SER A 503 7.20 -35.44 -22.87
C SER A 503 7.52 -34.62 -24.13
N GLY A 504 7.47 -33.31 -24.03
CA GLY A 504 8.01 -32.37 -25.01
C GLY A 504 9.03 -31.44 -24.38
N THR A 505 10.21 -31.56 -24.82
CA THR A 505 11.52 -30.97 -24.58
C THR A 505 11.53 -29.44 -24.53
N ALA A 506 12.30 -28.92 -23.58
CA ALA A 506 12.75 -27.52 -23.53
C ALA A 506 13.69 -27.21 -24.70
N THR A 507 13.42 -26.14 -25.42
CA THR A 507 14.34 -25.59 -26.42
C THR A 507 14.85 -24.25 -25.91
N ALA A 508 16.17 -24.18 -25.74
CA ALA A 508 16.88 -22.95 -25.46
C ALA A 508 16.81 -22.03 -26.69
N VAL A 509 16.48 -20.78 -26.48
CA VAL A 509 16.56 -19.74 -27.50
C VAL A 509 17.86 -18.96 -27.32
N GLU A 510 18.70 -19.03 -28.33
CA GLU A 510 19.92 -18.25 -28.51
C GLU A 510 19.59 -16.77 -28.64
N ILE A 511 20.32 -15.96 -27.90
CA ILE A 511 20.31 -14.49 -28.01
C ILE A 511 21.11 -14.11 -29.26
N VAL A 512 20.43 -13.65 -30.29
CA VAL A 512 21.06 -13.01 -31.43
C VAL A 512 21.00 -11.49 -31.23
N SER A 513 22.13 -10.91 -30.91
CA SER A 513 22.36 -9.45 -30.92
C SER A 513 22.39 -8.97 -32.38
N THR A 514 21.41 -8.16 -32.78
CA THR A 514 21.49 -7.41 -34.03
C THR A 514 21.62 -5.93 -33.73
N GLY A 515 22.71 -5.34 -34.18
CA GLY A 515 23.02 -3.90 -34.16
C GLY A 515 22.06 -3.05 -35.00
N PRO A 516 22.20 -1.71 -34.96
CA PRO A 516 21.18 -0.77 -35.41
C PRO A 516 20.93 -0.85 -36.92
N ALA A 517 19.67 -1.04 -37.31
CA ALA A 517 19.21 -0.84 -38.65
C ALA A 517 18.82 0.63 -38.84
N ASP A 518 19.42 1.30 -39.81
CA ASP A 518 19.21 2.70 -40.19
C ASP A 518 17.71 3.02 -40.45
N GLY A 519 17.23 4.12 -39.87
CA GLY A 519 15.97 4.76 -40.22
C GLY A 519 14.77 4.53 -39.33
N VAL A 520 14.91 3.85 -38.17
CA VAL A 520 13.84 3.61 -37.19
C VAL A 520 14.06 4.48 -35.97
N ALA A 521 13.07 5.25 -35.55
CA ALA A 521 13.09 5.97 -34.27
C ALA A 521 12.82 4.99 -33.13
N ARG A 522 13.69 5.01 -32.12
CA ARG A 522 13.59 4.16 -30.92
C ARG A 522 13.02 4.96 -29.79
N VAL A 523 11.99 4.43 -29.14
CA VAL A 523 11.43 4.99 -27.93
C VAL A 523 11.85 4.10 -26.75
N GLU A 524 12.65 4.67 -25.87
CA GLU A 524 13.21 3.98 -24.71
C GLU A 524 12.53 4.48 -23.44
N SER A 525 12.52 3.65 -22.40
CA SER A 525 11.96 4.04 -21.12
C SER A 525 12.79 5.13 -20.45
N PRO A 526 12.21 6.29 -20.10
CA PRO A 526 12.92 7.37 -19.41
C PRO A 526 13.11 7.07 -17.91
N MET A 527 12.59 5.96 -17.39
CA MET A 527 12.66 5.62 -15.96
C MET A 527 12.53 4.11 -15.73
N VAL A 528 12.91 3.67 -14.54
CA VAL A 528 12.59 2.33 -14.04
C VAL A 528 11.14 2.33 -13.57
N GLY A 529 10.35 1.37 -14.00
CA GLY A 529 8.95 1.29 -13.65
C GLY A 529 8.27 0.04 -14.18
N VAL A 530 6.95 0.07 -14.22
CA VAL A 530 6.12 -0.97 -14.85
C VAL A 530 5.42 -0.35 -16.06
N PHE A 531 5.50 -1.04 -17.19
CA PHE A 531 4.95 -0.59 -18.46
C PHE A 531 3.48 -0.99 -18.60
N TYR A 532 2.61 -0.04 -18.94
CA TYR A 532 1.19 -0.28 -19.22
C TYR A 532 0.80 0.23 -20.59
N ARG A 533 0.14 -0.61 -21.38
CA ARG A 533 -0.30 -0.29 -22.75
C ARG A 533 -1.59 0.51 -22.82
N SER A 534 -2.35 0.57 -21.74
CA SER A 534 -3.68 1.19 -21.67
C SER A 534 -3.85 2.03 -20.40
N PRO A 535 -4.75 3.03 -20.41
CA PRO A 535 -4.99 3.89 -19.24
C PRO A 535 -5.64 3.15 -18.06
N SER A 536 -6.32 2.05 -18.33
CA SER A 536 -6.93 1.18 -17.34
C SER A 536 -7.10 -0.23 -17.92
N PRO A 537 -7.27 -1.23 -17.05
CA PRO A 537 -7.54 -2.59 -17.48
C PRO A 537 -8.81 -2.71 -18.32
N GLY A 538 -8.70 -3.43 -19.42
CA GLY A 538 -9.81 -3.59 -20.36
C GLY A 538 -10.06 -2.40 -21.28
N ALA A 539 -9.40 -1.26 -21.03
CA ALA A 539 -9.40 -0.16 -21.98
C ALA A 539 -8.58 -0.52 -23.23
N PRO A 540 -8.91 0.03 -24.40
CA PRO A 540 -8.09 -0.16 -25.60
C PRO A 540 -6.68 0.35 -25.35
N ALA A 541 -5.70 -0.34 -25.94
CA ALA A 541 -4.30 0.09 -25.88
C ALA A 541 -4.17 1.50 -26.49
N PHE A 542 -3.23 2.29 -25.98
CA PHE A 542 -2.94 3.61 -26.54
C PHE A 542 -2.49 3.52 -28.00
N VAL A 543 -1.70 2.49 -28.31
CA VAL A 543 -1.24 2.18 -29.67
C VAL A 543 -1.01 0.68 -29.82
N ASP A 544 -1.26 0.18 -31.04
CA ASP A 544 -0.93 -1.17 -31.49
C ASP A 544 0.08 -1.17 -32.62
N VAL A 545 0.71 -2.31 -32.90
CA VAL A 545 1.63 -2.46 -34.03
C VAL A 545 0.88 -2.20 -35.33
N GLY A 546 1.37 -1.27 -36.10
CA GLY A 546 0.74 -0.80 -37.35
C GLY A 546 -0.01 0.52 -37.24
N ASP A 547 -0.20 1.05 -36.03
CA ASP A 547 -0.89 2.34 -35.84
C ASP A 547 -0.01 3.51 -36.28
N ALA A 548 -0.66 4.50 -36.89
CA ALA A 548 -0.06 5.77 -37.20
C ALA A 548 -0.12 6.70 -36.00
N ILE A 549 1.00 7.27 -35.60
CA ILE A 549 1.15 8.15 -34.45
C ILE A 549 1.62 9.55 -34.84
N VAL A 550 1.24 10.52 -34.01
CA VAL A 550 1.66 11.93 -34.18
C VAL A 550 2.43 12.40 -32.93
N PRO A 551 3.32 13.41 -33.05
CA PRO A 551 4.03 13.96 -31.92
C PRO A 551 3.06 14.43 -30.82
N GLY A 552 3.36 14.07 -29.56
CA GLY A 552 2.51 14.37 -28.41
C GLY A 552 1.43 13.31 -28.09
N GLN A 553 1.23 12.32 -28.97
CA GLN A 553 0.31 11.21 -28.71
C GLN A 553 0.89 10.27 -27.64
N THR A 554 0.06 9.87 -26.66
CA THR A 554 0.45 8.91 -25.62
C THR A 554 0.67 7.53 -26.22
N LEU A 555 1.81 6.91 -25.93
CA LEU A 555 2.19 5.56 -26.38
C LEU A 555 1.94 4.51 -25.30
N CYS A 556 2.23 4.86 -24.04
CA CYS A 556 2.07 3.97 -22.88
C CYS A 556 2.07 4.77 -21.57
N LEU A 557 1.76 4.10 -20.48
CA LEU A 557 2.02 4.59 -19.13
C LEU A 557 3.21 3.85 -18.53
N LEU A 558 4.04 4.56 -17.77
CA LEU A 558 5.10 4.00 -16.95
C LEU A 558 4.78 4.29 -15.48
N GLU A 559 4.57 3.26 -14.69
CA GLU A 559 4.39 3.39 -13.25
C GLU A 559 5.74 3.34 -12.54
N ALA A 560 6.10 4.44 -11.86
CA ALA A 560 7.25 4.51 -10.99
C ALA A 560 6.84 5.12 -9.65
N MET A 561 7.27 4.53 -8.54
CA MET A 561 6.90 5.00 -7.19
C MET A 561 5.38 5.15 -6.95
N LYS A 562 4.54 4.35 -7.62
CA LYS A 562 3.06 4.42 -7.62
C LYS A 562 2.48 5.64 -8.32
N LEU A 563 3.25 6.28 -9.17
CA LEU A 563 2.84 7.38 -10.01
C LEU A 563 2.90 6.94 -11.47
N PHE A 564 1.86 7.25 -12.22
CA PHE A 564 1.76 6.94 -13.64
C PHE A 564 2.27 8.11 -14.48
N ASN A 565 3.20 7.84 -15.39
CA ASN A 565 3.76 8.82 -16.28
C ASN A 565 3.41 8.45 -17.73
N GLU A 566 2.78 9.35 -18.45
CA GLU A 566 2.53 9.17 -19.88
C GLU A 566 3.82 9.30 -20.67
N LEU A 567 4.16 8.27 -21.44
CA LEU A 567 5.22 8.35 -22.45
C LEU A 567 4.59 8.72 -23.79
N LYS A 568 5.04 9.84 -24.35
CA LYS A 568 4.48 10.43 -25.58
C LYS A 568 5.42 10.27 -26.75
N ALA A 569 4.84 10.15 -27.95
CA ALA A 569 5.60 10.14 -29.19
C ALA A 569 6.29 11.49 -29.44
N GLU A 570 7.57 11.45 -29.78
CA GLU A 570 8.33 12.65 -30.16
C GLU A 570 8.30 12.87 -31.69
N VAL A 571 8.03 11.81 -32.45
CA VAL A 571 8.04 11.82 -33.91
C VAL A 571 6.72 11.31 -34.46
N ALA A 572 6.35 11.79 -35.66
CA ALA A 572 5.27 11.20 -36.44
C ALA A 572 5.78 9.96 -37.19
N GLY A 573 5.00 8.88 -37.15
CA GLY A 573 5.40 7.63 -37.79
C GLY A 573 4.37 6.53 -37.63
N THR A 574 4.78 5.31 -37.94
CA THR A 574 3.99 4.09 -37.74
C THR A 574 4.68 3.20 -36.71
N VAL A 575 3.95 2.69 -35.75
CA VAL A 575 4.49 1.75 -34.73
C VAL A 575 4.86 0.43 -35.41
N ARG A 576 6.15 0.15 -35.49
CA ARG A 576 6.68 -1.05 -36.14
C ARG A 576 6.70 -2.25 -35.23
N GLN A 577 7.12 -2.03 -33.99
CA GLN A 577 7.24 -3.09 -32.97
C GLN A 577 7.09 -2.54 -31.56
N ILE A 578 6.50 -3.34 -30.68
CA ILE A 578 6.42 -3.10 -29.25
C ILE A 578 7.21 -4.21 -28.57
N HIS A 579 8.24 -3.87 -27.79
CA HIS A 579 9.21 -4.81 -27.23
C HIS A 579 8.87 -5.27 -25.82
N VAL A 580 7.80 -4.73 -25.21
CA VAL A 580 7.45 -4.94 -23.81
C VAL A 580 5.99 -5.36 -23.70
N GLU A 581 5.71 -6.33 -22.83
CA GLU A 581 4.34 -6.78 -22.54
C GLU A 581 3.68 -5.87 -21.50
N ASN A 582 2.34 -5.85 -21.47
CA ASN A 582 1.58 -5.10 -20.49
C ASN A 582 1.91 -5.59 -19.06
N ALA A 583 2.05 -4.66 -18.10
CA ALA A 583 2.45 -4.92 -16.72
C ALA A 583 3.88 -5.51 -16.55
N GLN A 584 4.74 -5.40 -17.55
CA GLN A 584 6.13 -5.84 -17.46
C GLN A 584 7.00 -4.76 -16.80
N PRO A 585 7.87 -5.13 -15.85
CA PRO A 585 8.91 -4.23 -15.34
C PRO A 585 9.86 -3.81 -16.45
N VAL A 586 10.20 -2.51 -16.50
CA VAL A 586 11.12 -1.93 -17.46
C VAL A 586 12.22 -1.15 -16.76
N GLU A 587 13.40 -1.16 -17.36
CA GLU A 587 14.57 -0.44 -16.89
C GLU A 587 14.75 0.87 -17.68
N PHE A 588 15.49 1.82 -17.10
CA PHE A 588 15.87 3.04 -17.79
C PHE A 588 16.66 2.71 -19.08
N GLY A 589 16.30 3.35 -20.20
CA GLY A 589 16.92 3.10 -21.49
C GLY A 589 16.50 1.79 -22.16
N GLN A 590 15.59 1.02 -21.54
CA GLN A 590 15.04 -0.18 -22.17
C GLN A 590 14.18 0.21 -23.37
N LEU A 591 14.41 -0.43 -24.51
CA LEU A 591 13.65 -0.21 -25.75
C LEU A 591 12.20 -0.67 -25.55
N LEU A 592 11.26 0.24 -25.78
CA LEU A 592 9.81 0.00 -25.63
C LEU A 592 9.12 -0.10 -26.99
N PHE A 593 9.39 0.87 -27.88
CA PHE A 593 8.77 0.92 -29.21
C PHE A 593 9.82 1.18 -30.29
N GLU A 594 9.59 0.61 -31.44
CA GLU A 594 10.22 1.01 -32.71
C GLU A 594 9.18 1.67 -33.59
N ILE A 595 9.51 2.89 -34.07
CA ILE A 595 8.62 3.72 -34.87
C ILE A 595 9.32 3.95 -36.21
N GLU A 596 8.63 3.70 -37.32
CA GLU A 596 9.05 4.03 -38.66
C GLU A 596 8.61 5.49 -38.95
N PRO A 597 9.54 6.46 -38.95
CA PRO A 597 9.17 7.86 -39.11
C PRO A 597 8.63 8.14 -40.50
N VAL A 598 7.57 8.94 -40.58
CA VAL A 598 7.16 9.52 -41.88
C VAL A 598 8.12 10.64 -42.21
N LEU A 599 8.98 10.43 -43.21
CA LEU A 599 9.87 11.46 -43.73
C LEU A 599 9.04 12.65 -44.21
N ALA A 600 9.15 13.79 -43.54
CA ALA A 600 8.57 15.04 -44.02
C ALA A 600 9.16 15.36 -45.42
N PRO A 601 8.35 15.76 -46.41
CA PRO A 601 8.89 16.20 -47.68
C PRO A 601 9.83 17.39 -47.46
N PRO A 602 10.95 17.49 -48.22
CA PRO A 602 11.89 18.59 -48.09
C PRO A 602 11.15 19.93 -48.30
N PRO A 603 11.49 20.98 -47.54
CA PRO A 603 10.87 22.28 -47.71
C PRO A 603 11.11 22.78 -49.13
N VAL A 604 10.02 23.18 -49.81
CA VAL A 604 10.01 23.77 -51.14
C VAL A 604 10.56 25.19 -51.09
#